data_ee21d39eb7198a369a67a1cfbee2ce60
#
_entry.id   ee21d39eb7198a369a67a1cfbee2ce60
#
_cell.length_a   1.000
_cell.length_b   1.000
_cell.length_c   1.000
_cell.angle_alpha   90.00
_cell.angle_beta   90.00
_cell.angle_gamma   90.00
#
_symmetry.space_group_name_H-M   'P 1'
#
loop_
_entity.id
_entity.type
_entity.pdbx_description
1 polymer ?
#
loop_
_entity_poly.entity_id
_entity_poly.type
_entity_poly.pdbx_seq_one_letter_code
_entity_poly.pdbx_strand_id
1 'polypeptide(L)'
;MGSLLSNGGFNTLLIDLRNNGYSENVSDFFYLGQMEYNDVLGAYDWLIEERGYLPSSIGLVGLSTGSLSAIYALDESDIGAMWLDSAITDFPLVVRNELGRLGYPEFLASPTITMGSRMTGVDITERDALDVASRIGDRNIYLVHGSDDSRISTQHSENFHNIAINANTNSTLWLIDGGGHIDGIWAHTIDYQNRLVTFFTNSLS
;
A
#
# COMPACT_ATOMS: atom_id res chain seq x y z
N MET A 1 -1.72 11.22 -8.56
CA MET A 1 -2.35 9.90 -8.79
C MET A 1 -3.78 10.06 -9.34
N GLY A 2 -4.75 10.65 -8.61
CA GLY A 2 -6.14 10.75 -9.04
C GLY A 2 -6.33 11.37 -10.43
N SER A 3 -5.62 12.46 -10.74
CA SER A 3 -5.67 13.08 -12.07
C SER A 3 -5.18 12.17 -13.21
N LEU A 4 -4.17 11.33 -12.97
CA LEU A 4 -3.68 10.37 -13.97
C LEU A 4 -4.75 9.33 -14.30
N LEU A 5 -5.42 8.82 -13.28
CA LEU A 5 -6.52 7.86 -13.46
C LEU A 5 -7.75 8.50 -14.10
N SER A 6 -8.16 9.70 -13.64
CA SER A 6 -9.28 10.42 -14.26
C SER A 6 -9.03 10.74 -15.74
N ASN A 7 -7.82 11.15 -16.09
CA ASN A 7 -7.43 11.37 -17.49
C ASN A 7 -7.44 10.05 -18.29
N GLY A 8 -7.24 8.92 -17.63
CA GLY A 8 -7.35 7.58 -18.19
C GLY A 8 -8.78 7.03 -18.29
N GLY A 9 -9.79 7.83 -17.89
CA GLY A 9 -11.20 7.45 -18.00
C GLY A 9 -11.79 6.76 -16.77
N PHE A 10 -11.05 6.67 -15.66
CA PHE A 10 -11.53 6.08 -14.41
C PHE A 10 -12.24 7.11 -13.52
N ASN A 11 -13.30 6.69 -12.86
CA ASN A 11 -13.80 7.40 -11.68
C ASN A 11 -12.83 7.21 -10.53
N THR A 12 -12.50 8.28 -9.80
CA THR A 12 -11.54 8.23 -8.69
C THR A 12 -12.17 8.75 -7.41
N LEU A 13 -12.05 7.95 -6.35
CA LEU A 13 -12.38 8.35 -4.98
C LEU A 13 -11.07 8.54 -4.21
N LEU A 14 -10.83 9.76 -3.75
CA LEU A 14 -9.68 10.11 -2.90
C LEU A 14 -10.19 10.29 -1.49
N ILE A 15 -9.63 9.56 -0.55
CA ILE A 15 -10.01 9.61 0.87
C ILE A 15 -8.85 10.11 1.71
N ASP A 16 -9.16 10.90 2.72
CA ASP A 16 -8.26 11.15 3.83
C ASP A 16 -8.49 10.05 4.89
N LEU A 17 -7.43 9.33 5.24
CA LEU A 17 -7.50 8.35 6.33
C LEU A 17 -7.69 9.09 7.66
N ARG A 18 -8.22 8.42 8.69
CA ARG A 18 -8.34 8.97 10.05
C ARG A 18 -7.08 9.70 10.49
N ASN A 19 -7.21 10.72 11.30
CA ASN A 19 -6.12 11.57 11.79
C ASN A 19 -5.39 12.35 10.69
N ASN A 20 -5.88 12.39 9.45
CA ASN A 20 -5.26 13.11 8.33
C ASN A 20 -6.28 14.00 7.60
N GLY A 21 -5.79 15.10 7.01
CA GLY A 21 -6.58 15.97 6.14
C GLY A 21 -7.84 16.50 6.78
N TYR A 22 -8.98 16.23 6.15
CA TYR A 22 -10.32 16.62 6.63
C TYR A 22 -11.03 15.52 7.41
N SER A 23 -10.44 14.32 7.54
CA SER A 23 -11.01 13.24 8.33
C SER A 23 -10.91 13.52 9.82
N GLU A 24 -11.78 12.85 10.60
CA GLU A 24 -11.83 13.02 12.04
C GLU A 24 -10.51 12.60 12.70
N ASN A 25 -10.05 13.43 13.66
CA ASN A 25 -8.94 13.11 14.53
C ASN A 25 -9.45 12.25 15.69
N VAL A 26 -9.26 10.95 15.61
CA VAL A 26 -9.65 9.98 16.66
C VAL A 26 -8.51 9.71 17.64
N SER A 27 -7.28 10.07 17.29
CA SER A 27 -6.08 9.92 18.15
C SER A 27 -4.92 10.76 17.62
N ASP A 28 -3.85 10.88 18.44
CA ASP A 28 -2.58 11.50 18.06
C ASP A 28 -1.63 10.52 17.34
N PHE A 29 -2.07 9.30 17.04
CA PHE A 29 -1.22 8.25 16.50
C PHE A 29 -1.65 7.86 15.08
N PHE A 30 -0.67 7.47 14.27
CA PHE A 30 -0.84 6.70 13.05
C PHE A 30 -0.57 5.22 13.36
N TYR A 31 -1.53 4.34 13.03
CA TYR A 31 -1.51 2.93 13.42
C TYR A 31 -0.92 1.99 12.37
N LEU A 32 -0.20 2.52 11.40
CA LEU A 32 0.51 1.72 10.38
C LEU A 32 -0.41 0.76 9.61
N GLY A 33 -1.57 1.24 9.24
CA GLY A 33 -2.58 0.47 8.54
C GLY A 33 -3.47 -0.39 9.43
N GLN A 34 -3.08 -0.70 10.69
CA GLN A 34 -3.81 -1.59 11.59
C GLN A 34 -5.24 -1.11 11.91
N MET A 35 -5.49 0.18 11.83
CA MET A 35 -6.80 0.80 12.03
C MET A 35 -7.29 1.50 10.76
N GLU A 36 -6.37 2.10 10.00
CA GLU A 36 -6.67 2.91 8.82
C GLU A 36 -7.26 2.09 7.66
N TYR A 37 -7.02 0.77 7.62
CA TYR A 37 -7.64 -0.09 6.60
C TYR A 37 -9.19 -0.08 6.68
N ASN A 38 -9.76 0.17 7.87
CA ASN A 38 -11.21 0.31 8.03
C ASN A 38 -11.77 1.54 7.31
N ASP A 39 -10.97 2.60 7.16
CA ASP A 39 -11.38 3.79 6.41
C ASP A 39 -11.46 3.47 4.91
N VAL A 40 -10.54 2.64 4.42
CA VAL A 40 -10.56 2.12 3.04
C VAL A 40 -11.77 1.20 2.83
N LEU A 41 -12.06 0.31 3.79
CA LEU A 41 -13.26 -0.55 3.74
C LEU A 41 -14.55 0.26 3.77
N GLY A 42 -14.63 1.30 4.63
CA GLY A 42 -15.80 2.21 4.64
C GLY A 42 -16.01 2.91 3.30
N ALA A 43 -14.93 3.32 2.62
CA ALA A 43 -15.02 3.87 1.27
C ALA A 43 -15.44 2.82 0.23
N TYR A 44 -14.94 1.59 0.35
CA TYR A 44 -15.34 0.45 -0.46
C TYR A 44 -16.83 0.13 -0.28
N ASP A 45 -17.31 0.01 0.95
CA ASP A 45 -18.73 -0.25 1.24
C ASP A 45 -19.62 0.85 0.66
N TRP A 46 -19.22 2.12 0.78
CA TRP A 46 -19.95 3.23 0.17
C TRP A 46 -20.03 3.12 -1.36
N LEU A 47 -18.95 2.69 -2.03
CA LEU A 47 -18.94 2.48 -3.47
C LEU A 47 -19.92 1.36 -3.88
N ILE A 48 -20.01 0.28 -3.10
CA ILE A 48 -20.93 -0.84 -3.35
C ILE A 48 -22.38 -0.43 -3.05
N GLU A 49 -22.64 0.06 -1.84
CA GLU A 49 -23.98 0.24 -1.33
C GLU A 49 -24.67 1.50 -1.89
N GLU A 50 -23.93 2.61 -1.97
CA GLU A 50 -24.48 3.91 -2.36
C GLU A 50 -24.27 4.24 -3.83
N ARG A 51 -23.24 3.67 -4.46
CA ARG A 51 -22.91 3.98 -5.85
C ARG A 51 -23.15 2.81 -6.81
N GLY A 52 -23.37 1.59 -6.28
CA GLY A 52 -23.74 0.40 -7.05
C GLY A 52 -22.59 -0.17 -7.89
N TYR A 53 -21.34 0.10 -7.54
CA TYR A 53 -20.20 -0.52 -8.21
C TYR A 53 -20.08 -1.99 -7.83
N LEU A 54 -19.60 -2.82 -8.77
CA LEU A 54 -19.26 -4.20 -8.47
C LEU A 54 -17.86 -4.29 -7.85
N PRO A 55 -17.62 -5.20 -6.89
CA PRO A 55 -16.29 -5.40 -6.31
C PRO A 55 -15.18 -5.55 -7.34
N SER A 56 -15.41 -6.33 -8.41
CA SER A 56 -14.45 -6.55 -9.49
C SER A 56 -14.13 -5.31 -10.32
N SER A 57 -14.98 -4.26 -10.27
CA SER A 57 -14.75 -2.98 -10.94
C SER A 57 -14.03 -1.95 -10.08
N ILE A 58 -13.69 -2.29 -8.83
CA ILE A 58 -12.99 -1.43 -7.88
C ILE A 58 -11.53 -1.82 -7.80
N GLY A 59 -10.65 -0.84 -7.90
CA GLY A 59 -9.21 -0.98 -7.70
C GLY A 59 -8.69 -0.10 -6.59
N LEU A 60 -7.65 -0.53 -5.90
CA LEU A 60 -6.94 0.23 -4.86
C LEU A 60 -5.63 0.81 -5.38
N VAL A 61 -5.28 1.99 -4.86
CA VAL A 61 -3.95 2.57 -5.02
C VAL A 61 -3.40 2.91 -3.64
N GLY A 62 -2.26 2.33 -3.29
CA GLY A 62 -1.53 2.60 -2.06
C GLY A 62 -0.13 3.15 -2.34
N LEU A 63 0.24 4.23 -1.65
CA LEU A 63 1.54 4.91 -1.77
C LEU A 63 2.23 4.91 -0.41
N SER A 64 3.49 4.45 -0.35
CA SER A 64 4.29 4.46 0.88
C SER A 64 3.51 3.87 2.07
N THR A 65 3.29 4.62 3.14
CA THR A 65 2.50 4.18 4.32
C THR A 65 1.06 3.80 3.98
N GLY A 66 0.44 4.43 2.97
CA GLY A 66 -0.91 4.09 2.50
C GLY A 66 -1.01 2.69 1.89
N SER A 67 0.12 2.07 1.53
CA SER A 67 0.15 0.70 1.04
C SER A 67 -0.32 -0.32 2.09
N LEU A 68 0.02 -0.12 3.38
CA LEU A 68 -0.43 -1.01 4.45
C LEU A 68 -1.96 -1.02 4.57
N SER A 69 -2.58 0.17 4.56
CA SER A 69 -4.05 0.29 4.60
C SER A 69 -4.70 -0.36 3.38
N ALA A 70 -4.11 -0.18 2.19
CA ALA A 70 -4.60 -0.78 0.96
C ALA A 70 -4.47 -2.32 0.97
N ILE A 71 -3.33 -2.85 1.42
CA ILE A 71 -3.08 -4.30 1.51
C ILE A 71 -4.05 -4.96 2.49
N TYR A 72 -4.25 -4.37 3.67
CA TYR A 72 -5.14 -4.95 4.68
C TYR A 72 -6.63 -4.83 4.28
N ALA A 73 -7.01 -3.75 3.60
CA ALA A 73 -8.36 -3.63 3.04
C ALA A 73 -8.60 -4.62 1.89
N LEU A 74 -7.59 -4.88 1.05
CA LEU A 74 -7.67 -5.91 0.01
C LEU A 74 -7.92 -7.30 0.62
N ASP A 75 -7.28 -7.63 1.73
CA ASP A 75 -7.44 -8.92 2.44
C ASP A 75 -8.87 -9.14 2.94
N GLU A 76 -9.56 -8.07 3.35
CA GLU A 76 -10.90 -8.10 3.95
C GLU A 76 -12.02 -7.76 2.93
N SER A 77 -11.72 -7.70 1.63
CA SER A 77 -12.68 -7.31 0.60
C SER A 77 -12.51 -8.11 -0.69
N ASP A 78 -13.50 -7.98 -1.59
CA ASP A 78 -13.48 -8.58 -2.93
C ASP A 78 -12.98 -7.59 -4.01
N ILE A 79 -12.19 -6.59 -3.63
CA ILE A 79 -11.60 -5.61 -4.55
C ILE A 79 -10.75 -6.32 -5.62
N GLY A 80 -10.95 -5.94 -6.89
CA GLY A 80 -10.43 -6.68 -8.04
C GLY A 80 -8.94 -6.54 -8.30
N ALA A 81 -8.33 -5.38 -7.97
CA ALA A 81 -6.93 -5.12 -8.28
C ALA A 81 -6.30 -4.08 -7.35
N MET A 82 -4.96 -4.11 -7.24
CA MET A 82 -4.22 -3.17 -6.40
C MET A 82 -2.92 -2.71 -7.06
N TRP A 83 -2.68 -1.37 -7.03
CA TRP A 83 -1.43 -0.74 -7.42
C TRP A 83 -0.74 -0.18 -6.18
N LEU A 84 0.52 -0.56 -5.97
CA LEU A 84 1.35 -0.12 -4.85
C LEU A 84 2.59 0.60 -5.35
N ASP A 85 2.90 1.77 -4.80
CA ASP A 85 4.11 2.52 -5.13
C ASP A 85 4.92 2.81 -3.87
N SER A 86 6.22 2.46 -3.92
CA SER A 86 7.17 2.57 -2.80
C SER A 86 6.59 1.96 -1.51
N ALA A 87 6.02 0.76 -1.66
CA ALA A 87 5.22 0.12 -0.62
C ALA A 87 6.03 -0.22 0.64
N ILE A 88 5.41 -0.02 1.79
CA ILE A 88 5.83 -0.63 3.05
C ILE A 88 5.08 -1.96 3.18
N THR A 89 5.82 -3.07 3.35
CA THR A 89 5.23 -4.43 3.45
C THR A 89 5.78 -5.24 4.62
N ASP A 90 6.85 -4.74 5.28
CA ASP A 90 7.46 -5.33 6.47
C ASP A 90 7.79 -4.19 7.45
N PHE A 91 6.90 -3.92 8.39
CA PHE A 91 7.11 -2.84 9.34
C PHE A 91 8.32 -3.07 10.26
N PRO A 92 8.58 -4.27 10.80
CA PRO A 92 9.83 -4.57 11.50
C PRO A 92 11.10 -4.24 10.70
N LEU A 93 11.09 -4.45 9.38
CA LEU A 93 12.21 -4.08 8.51
C LEU A 93 12.41 -2.56 8.45
N VAL A 94 11.31 -1.79 8.35
CA VAL A 94 11.37 -0.31 8.40
C VAL A 94 12.03 0.16 9.69
N VAL A 95 11.62 -0.40 10.85
CA VAL A 95 12.18 -0.03 12.15
C VAL A 95 13.67 -0.37 12.23
N ARG A 96 14.09 -1.56 11.75
CA ARG A 96 15.52 -1.94 11.70
C ARG A 96 16.34 -0.97 10.85
N ASN A 97 15.85 -0.68 9.64
CA ASN A 97 16.54 0.21 8.71
C ASN A 97 16.65 1.63 9.27
N GLU A 98 15.60 2.14 9.90
CA GLU A 98 15.61 3.47 10.50
C GLU A 98 16.55 3.56 11.72
N LEU A 99 16.58 2.55 12.57
CA LEU A 99 17.55 2.46 13.65
C LEU A 99 18.98 2.44 13.13
N GLY A 100 19.27 1.65 12.08
CA GLY A 100 20.57 1.60 11.44
C GLY A 100 20.98 2.96 10.85
N ARG A 101 20.05 3.66 10.18
CA ARG A 101 20.26 5.01 9.65
C ARG A 101 20.61 6.03 10.74
N LEU A 102 20.02 5.87 11.93
CA LEU A 102 20.27 6.72 13.09
C LEU A 102 21.52 6.28 13.91
N GLY A 103 22.20 5.20 13.50
CA GLY A 103 23.38 4.67 14.19
C GLY A 103 23.06 3.83 15.43
N TYR A 104 21.81 3.39 15.60
CA TYR A 104 21.43 2.51 16.69
C TYR A 104 21.53 1.04 16.30
N PRO A 105 21.82 0.14 17.25
CA PRO A 105 21.85 -1.28 17.02
C PRO A 105 20.48 -1.87 16.63
N GLU A 106 20.45 -2.77 15.65
CA GLU A 106 19.22 -3.40 15.14
C GLU A 106 18.42 -4.18 16.21
N PHE A 107 19.09 -4.71 17.24
CA PHE A 107 18.39 -5.42 18.32
C PHE A 107 17.38 -4.55 19.09
N LEU A 108 17.45 -3.22 18.95
CA LEU A 108 16.49 -2.29 19.54
C LEU A 108 15.15 -2.27 18.77
N ALA A 109 15.05 -2.89 17.60
CA ALA A 109 13.82 -2.88 16.81
C ALA A 109 12.64 -3.52 17.58
N SER A 110 12.84 -4.70 18.16
CA SER A 110 11.77 -5.40 18.89
C SER A 110 11.27 -4.62 20.13
N PRO A 111 12.15 -4.08 21.01
CA PRO A 111 11.71 -3.18 22.09
C PRO A 111 10.99 -1.93 21.58
N THR A 112 11.45 -1.32 20.47
CA THR A 112 10.84 -0.13 19.87
C THR A 112 9.41 -0.43 19.39
N ILE A 113 9.21 -1.53 18.68
CA ILE A 113 7.90 -2.00 18.22
C ILE A 113 6.98 -2.27 19.42
N THR A 114 7.47 -2.98 20.45
CA THR A 114 6.70 -3.25 21.66
C THR A 114 6.27 -1.96 22.37
N MET A 115 7.17 -0.97 22.43
CA MET A 115 6.84 0.34 23.00
C MET A 115 5.78 1.05 22.16
N GLY A 116 5.92 1.04 20.84
CA GLY A 116 4.94 1.61 19.91
C GLY A 116 3.54 1.02 20.13
N SER A 117 3.43 -0.31 20.19
CA SER A 117 2.15 -1.00 20.47
C SER A 117 1.55 -0.60 21.82
N ARG A 118 2.38 -0.45 22.86
CA ARG A 118 1.90 0.00 24.18
C ARG A 118 1.45 1.45 24.20
N MET A 119 2.12 2.33 23.46
CA MET A 119 1.78 3.75 23.39
C MET A 119 0.49 3.98 22.60
N THR A 120 0.30 3.24 21.52
CA THR A 120 -0.89 3.34 20.66
C THR A 120 -2.09 2.58 21.22
N GLY A 121 -1.86 1.61 22.12
CA GLY A 121 -2.89 0.69 22.60
C GLY A 121 -3.32 -0.35 21.56
N VAL A 122 -2.64 -0.42 20.41
CA VAL A 122 -2.89 -1.35 19.30
C VAL A 122 -1.62 -2.14 19.03
N ASP A 123 -1.73 -3.43 18.80
CA ASP A 123 -0.59 -4.22 18.31
C ASP A 123 -0.30 -3.80 16.85
N ILE A 124 0.75 -3.00 16.67
CA ILE A 124 1.14 -2.48 15.35
C ILE A 124 1.73 -3.55 14.43
N THR A 125 1.78 -4.80 14.86
CA THR A 125 2.22 -5.97 14.09
C THR A 125 1.14 -7.06 13.98
N GLU A 126 -0.10 -6.79 14.42
CA GLU A 126 -1.20 -7.77 14.40
C GLU A 126 -1.48 -8.27 12.98
N ARG A 127 -1.49 -7.37 12.01
CA ARG A 127 -1.57 -7.70 10.59
C ARG A 127 -0.18 -7.62 9.97
N ASP A 128 0.15 -8.62 9.16
CA ASP A 128 1.40 -8.68 8.40
C ASP A 128 1.08 -8.64 6.90
N ALA A 129 1.63 -7.67 6.20
CA ALA A 129 1.39 -7.51 4.77
C ALA A 129 2.02 -8.64 3.93
N LEU A 130 3.10 -9.26 4.40
CA LEU A 130 3.71 -10.41 3.74
C LEU A 130 2.85 -11.68 3.89
N ASP A 131 2.16 -11.83 5.04
CA ASP A 131 1.17 -12.88 5.22
C ASP A 131 -0.01 -12.68 4.26
N VAL A 132 -0.49 -11.44 4.08
CA VAL A 132 -1.52 -11.14 3.09
C VAL A 132 -1.06 -11.51 1.68
N ALA A 133 0.19 -11.17 1.29
CA ALA A 133 0.74 -11.52 -0.01
C ALA A 133 0.62 -13.02 -0.33
N SER A 134 0.68 -13.87 0.69
CA SER A 134 0.59 -15.33 0.53
C SER A 134 -0.81 -15.86 0.24
N ARG A 135 -1.87 -15.04 0.42
CA ARG A 135 -3.28 -15.45 0.30
C ARG A 135 -4.17 -14.52 -0.55
N ILE A 136 -3.58 -13.60 -1.31
CA ILE A 136 -4.31 -12.66 -2.18
C ILE A 136 -5.20 -13.41 -3.19
N GLY A 137 -4.81 -14.59 -3.63
CA GLY A 137 -5.51 -15.36 -4.66
C GLY A 137 -5.19 -14.87 -6.07
N ASP A 138 -6.17 -14.92 -6.98
CA ASP A 138 -6.03 -14.65 -8.42
C ASP A 138 -6.16 -13.15 -8.79
N ARG A 139 -6.21 -12.25 -7.79
CA ARG A 139 -6.29 -10.80 -8.02
C ARG A 139 -5.01 -10.24 -8.62
N ASN A 140 -5.16 -9.15 -9.39
CA ASN A 140 -4.03 -8.50 -10.04
C ASN A 140 -3.36 -7.48 -9.13
N ILE A 141 -2.04 -7.59 -8.97
CA ILE A 141 -1.22 -6.68 -8.16
C ILE A 141 -0.11 -6.08 -9.03
N TYR A 142 0.06 -4.77 -8.95
CA TYR A 142 1.16 -4.07 -9.58
C TYR A 142 1.96 -3.28 -8.54
N LEU A 143 3.25 -3.58 -8.45
CA LEU A 143 4.17 -2.86 -7.57
C LEU A 143 5.11 -2.00 -8.40
N VAL A 144 5.33 -0.77 -7.93
CA VAL A 144 6.32 0.17 -8.46
C VAL A 144 7.27 0.55 -7.33
N HIS A 145 8.56 0.64 -7.62
CA HIS A 145 9.54 1.10 -6.63
C HIS A 145 10.74 1.74 -7.33
N GLY A 146 11.22 2.85 -6.80
CA GLY A 146 12.45 3.46 -7.27
C GLY A 146 13.68 2.73 -6.76
N SER A 147 14.67 2.42 -7.63
CA SER A 147 15.88 1.69 -7.22
C SER A 147 16.75 2.46 -6.23
N ASP A 148 16.67 3.79 -6.23
CA ASP A 148 17.43 4.70 -5.37
C ASP A 148 16.57 5.26 -4.24
N ASP A 149 15.47 4.58 -3.88
CA ASP A 149 14.63 4.97 -2.74
C ASP A 149 15.43 4.82 -1.44
N SER A 150 15.86 5.96 -0.91
CA SER A 150 16.65 6.04 0.33
C SER A 150 15.81 5.99 1.60
N ARG A 151 14.47 6.03 1.49
CA ARG A 151 13.54 5.98 2.62
C ARG A 151 13.01 4.58 2.86
N ILE A 152 12.57 3.91 1.80
CA ILE A 152 12.01 2.57 1.84
C ILE A 152 12.79 1.71 0.85
N SER A 153 13.43 0.65 1.35
CA SER A 153 14.20 -0.27 0.50
C SER A 153 13.30 -1.00 -0.51
N THR A 154 13.78 -1.20 -1.75
CA THR A 154 13.11 -2.03 -2.77
C THR A 154 12.78 -3.43 -2.27
N GLN A 155 13.52 -3.92 -1.25
CA GLN A 155 13.31 -5.22 -0.63
C GLN A 155 11.86 -5.42 -0.15
N HIS A 156 11.15 -4.35 0.25
CA HIS A 156 9.74 -4.40 0.60
C HIS A 156 8.90 -4.89 -0.58
N SER A 157 9.00 -4.23 -1.73
CA SER A 157 8.25 -4.61 -2.93
C SER A 157 8.71 -5.94 -3.51
N GLU A 158 10.01 -6.23 -3.48
CA GLU A 158 10.57 -7.50 -3.95
C GLU A 158 10.09 -8.69 -3.11
N ASN A 159 10.12 -8.59 -1.78
CA ASN A 159 9.65 -9.64 -0.89
C ASN A 159 8.15 -9.90 -1.10
N PHE A 160 7.34 -8.85 -1.12
CA PHE A 160 5.90 -8.96 -1.35
C PHE A 160 5.61 -9.62 -2.70
N HIS A 161 6.24 -9.14 -3.77
CA HIS A 161 6.11 -9.70 -5.11
C HIS A 161 6.47 -11.18 -5.15
N ASN A 162 7.63 -11.56 -4.60
CA ASN A 162 8.10 -12.94 -4.59
C ASN A 162 7.16 -13.89 -3.84
N ILE A 163 6.61 -13.44 -2.70
CA ILE A 163 5.62 -14.23 -1.95
C ILE A 163 4.33 -14.36 -2.76
N ALA A 164 3.83 -13.27 -3.33
CA ALA A 164 2.62 -13.24 -4.12
C ALA A 164 2.69 -14.19 -5.34
N ILE A 165 3.76 -14.13 -6.14
CA ILE A 165 3.92 -15.03 -7.30
C ILE A 165 4.06 -16.49 -6.89
N ASN A 166 4.73 -16.78 -5.77
CA ASN A 166 4.84 -18.15 -5.25
C ASN A 166 3.49 -18.70 -4.77
N ALA A 167 2.56 -17.83 -4.39
CA ALA A 167 1.17 -18.16 -4.05
C ALA A 167 0.23 -18.16 -5.27
N ASN A 168 0.76 -18.09 -6.51
CA ASN A 168 0.05 -18.01 -7.77
C ASN A 168 -0.78 -16.72 -7.97
N THR A 169 -0.46 -15.64 -7.25
CA THR A 169 -1.04 -14.32 -7.49
C THR A 169 -0.46 -13.71 -8.77
N ASN A 170 -1.29 -13.07 -9.56
CA ASN A 170 -0.85 -12.31 -10.74
C ASN A 170 -0.21 -10.99 -10.29
N SER A 171 1.08 -11.04 -9.99
CA SER A 171 1.85 -9.90 -9.48
C SER A 171 2.91 -9.44 -10.49
N THR A 172 3.01 -8.13 -10.69
CA THR A 172 4.03 -7.47 -11.51
C THR A 172 4.83 -6.52 -10.64
N LEU A 173 6.15 -6.50 -10.79
CA LEU A 173 7.05 -5.54 -10.15
C LEU A 173 7.78 -4.73 -11.21
N TRP A 174 7.69 -3.40 -11.11
CA TRP A 174 8.45 -2.45 -11.91
C TRP A 174 9.41 -1.67 -11.01
N LEU A 175 10.70 -1.93 -11.15
CA LEU A 175 11.75 -1.12 -10.54
C LEU A 175 12.12 0.00 -11.52
N ILE A 176 12.04 1.26 -11.03
CA ILE A 176 12.42 2.45 -11.79
C ILE A 176 13.90 2.74 -11.51
N ASP A 177 14.73 2.59 -12.53
CA ASP A 177 16.17 2.82 -12.40
C ASP A 177 16.46 4.29 -12.04
N GLY A 178 17.26 4.50 -10.98
CA GLY A 178 17.58 5.82 -10.44
C GLY A 178 16.42 6.57 -9.78
N GLY A 179 15.22 5.96 -9.68
CA GLY A 179 14.06 6.58 -9.05
C GLY A 179 14.18 6.62 -7.53
N GLY A 180 13.81 7.73 -6.91
CA GLY A 180 13.67 7.87 -5.46
C GLY A 180 12.27 7.50 -4.96
N HIS A 181 11.94 7.92 -3.72
CA HIS A 181 10.69 7.60 -3.07
C HIS A 181 9.47 8.25 -3.77
N ILE A 182 8.62 7.44 -4.37
CA ILE A 182 7.42 7.87 -5.16
C ILE A 182 7.78 8.76 -6.36
N ASP A 183 9.01 8.74 -6.83
CA ASP A 183 9.48 9.63 -7.90
C ASP A 183 8.94 9.25 -9.28
N GLY A 184 8.47 8.03 -9.47
CA GLY A 184 7.98 7.54 -10.76
C GLY A 184 6.88 8.41 -11.37
N ILE A 185 5.97 8.95 -10.55
CA ILE A 185 4.92 9.87 -10.97
C ILE A 185 5.48 11.13 -11.63
N TRP A 186 6.61 11.65 -11.16
CA TRP A 186 7.18 12.92 -11.59
C TRP A 186 8.25 12.74 -12.67
N ALA A 187 9.17 11.81 -12.46
CA ALA A 187 10.30 11.58 -13.34
C ALA A 187 9.91 10.85 -14.64
N HIS A 188 8.89 9.99 -14.58
CA HIS A 188 8.46 9.14 -15.68
C HIS A 188 6.95 9.24 -15.94
N THR A 189 6.36 10.43 -15.79
CA THR A 189 4.90 10.67 -15.76
C THR A 189 4.14 9.96 -16.88
N ILE A 190 4.62 10.01 -18.13
CA ILE A 190 3.92 9.41 -19.27
C ILE A 190 3.94 7.88 -19.20
N ASP A 191 5.09 7.27 -18.92
CA ASP A 191 5.21 5.81 -18.82
C ASP A 191 4.45 5.30 -17.58
N TYR A 192 4.57 6.01 -16.47
CA TYR A 192 3.83 5.72 -15.25
C TYR A 192 2.31 5.75 -15.48
N GLN A 193 1.77 6.80 -16.11
CA GLN A 193 0.37 6.90 -16.43
C GLN A 193 -0.09 5.79 -17.37
N ASN A 194 0.67 5.51 -18.42
CA ASN A 194 0.34 4.45 -19.37
C ASN A 194 0.25 3.08 -18.69
N ARG A 195 1.22 2.74 -17.82
CA ARG A 195 1.22 1.47 -17.08
C ARG A 195 0.06 1.41 -16.08
N LEU A 196 -0.17 2.47 -15.33
CA LEU A 196 -1.26 2.57 -14.35
C LEU A 196 -2.63 2.39 -15.02
N VAL A 197 -2.89 3.13 -16.11
CA VAL A 197 -4.15 3.04 -16.87
C VAL A 197 -4.31 1.67 -17.51
N THR A 198 -3.26 1.15 -18.15
CA THR A 198 -3.29 -0.18 -18.78
C THR A 198 -3.55 -1.28 -17.75
N PHE A 199 -2.89 -1.20 -16.58
CA PHE A 199 -3.08 -2.17 -15.52
C PHE A 199 -4.54 -2.23 -15.08
N PHE A 200 -5.15 -1.10 -14.71
CA PHE A 200 -6.55 -1.11 -14.26
C PHE A 200 -7.53 -1.42 -15.38
N THR A 201 -7.27 -1.00 -16.63
CA THR A 201 -8.11 -1.36 -17.77
C THR A 201 -8.17 -2.88 -17.98
N ASN A 202 -7.06 -3.58 -17.76
CA ASN A 202 -6.99 -5.03 -17.96
C ASN A 202 -7.42 -5.84 -16.72
N SER A 203 -7.46 -5.22 -15.55
CA SER A 203 -7.68 -5.90 -14.27
C SER A 203 -9.09 -5.73 -13.71
N LEU A 204 -9.80 -4.68 -14.11
CA LEU A 204 -11.15 -4.37 -13.62
C LEU A 204 -12.20 -4.74 -14.65
N SER A 205 -13.34 -5.31 -14.21
CA SER A 205 -14.42 -5.84 -15.07
C SER A 205 -15.81 -5.35 -14.60
#